data_1c1588c9021205e7c58318c7c537822d
#
_entry.id   1c1588c9021205e7c58318c7c537822d
#
_cell.length_a   1.000
_cell.length_b   1.000
_cell.length_c   1.000
_cell.angle_alpha   90.00
_cell.angle_beta   90.00
_cell.angle_gamma   90.00
#
_symmetry.space_group_name_H-M   'P 1'
#
loop_
_entity.id
_entity.type
_entity.pdbx_description
1 polymer ?
#
loop_
_entity_poly.entity_id
_entity_poly.type
_entity_poly.pdbx_seq_one_letter_code
_entity_poly.pdbx_strand_id
1 'polypeptide(L)' 'MKFGPVALDESEGAILAHAVYLPDGRIRKGTRLAPPDIARLVAAGIDTITVARLEAG' A
#
# COMPACT_ATOMS: atom_id res chain seq x y z
N MET A 1 -14.52 -8.29 0.17
CA MET A 1 -13.11 -7.89 0.05
C MET A 1 -12.82 -7.57 -1.40
N LYS A 2 -12.21 -6.43 -1.66
CA LYS A 2 -11.80 -6.03 -3.00
C LYS A 2 -10.30 -5.86 -3.08
N PHE A 3 -9.74 -6.24 -4.23
CA PHE A 3 -8.36 -5.97 -4.57
C PHE A 3 -8.34 -4.98 -5.72
N GLY A 4 -7.47 -4.02 -5.68
CA GLY A 4 -7.37 -3.09 -6.78
C GLY A 4 -6.37 -1.99 -6.52
N PRO A 5 -5.99 -1.25 -7.57
CA PRO A 5 -5.10 -0.12 -7.43
C PRO A 5 -5.80 1.05 -6.76
N VAL A 6 -5.10 1.71 -5.85
CA VAL A 6 -5.57 2.94 -5.22
C VAL A 6 -4.44 3.96 -5.24
N ALA A 7 -4.80 5.22 -5.21
CA ALA A 7 -3.82 6.28 -5.05
C ALA A 7 -3.20 6.17 -3.66
N LEU A 8 -1.92 6.50 -3.54
CA LEU A 8 -1.22 6.37 -2.26
C LEU A 8 -1.85 7.17 -1.15
N ASP A 9 -2.36 8.35 -1.45
CA ASP A 9 -2.99 9.20 -0.44
C ASP A 9 -4.31 8.62 0.07
N GLU A 10 -4.84 7.62 -0.61
CA GLU A 10 -6.07 6.94 -0.21
C GLU A 10 -5.79 5.55 0.36
N SER A 11 -4.53 5.16 0.44
CA SER A 11 -4.14 3.80 0.84
C SER A 11 -3.91 3.63 2.33
N GLU A 12 -3.92 4.70 3.10
CA GLU A 12 -3.68 4.63 4.54
C GLU A 12 -4.71 3.71 5.19
N GLY A 13 -4.22 2.77 5.99
CA GLY A 13 -5.07 1.81 6.67
C GLY A 13 -5.47 0.61 5.83
N ALA A 14 -5.17 0.62 4.54
CA ALA A 14 -5.45 -0.52 3.67
C ALA A 14 -4.38 -1.59 3.85
N ILE A 15 -4.71 -2.81 3.43
CA ILE A 15 -3.79 -3.95 3.52
C ILE A 15 -3.12 -4.14 2.17
N LEU A 16 -1.80 -4.19 2.16
CA LEU A 16 -1.04 -4.37 0.94
C LEU A 16 -1.29 -5.76 0.36
N ALA A 17 -1.74 -5.83 -0.89
CA ALA A 17 -2.10 -7.10 -1.53
C ALA A 17 -0.87 -7.85 -2.04
N HIS A 18 0.18 -7.13 -2.42
CA HIS A 18 1.42 -7.72 -2.94
C HIS A 18 2.60 -6.98 -2.33
N ALA A 19 3.70 -7.71 -2.10
CA ALA A 19 4.91 -7.08 -1.60
C ALA A 19 5.40 -6.01 -2.57
N VAL A 20 5.90 -4.90 -2.04
CA VAL A 20 6.47 -3.82 -2.83
C VAL A 20 7.96 -3.73 -2.52
N TYR A 21 8.78 -3.80 -3.55
CA TYR A 21 10.23 -3.73 -3.39
C TYR A 21 10.71 -2.31 -3.56
N LEU A 22 11.49 -1.85 -2.59
CA LEU A 22 12.00 -0.48 -2.52
C LEU A 22 13.53 -0.52 -2.53
N PRO A 23 14.19 0.58 -2.91
CA PRO A 23 15.65 0.63 -2.89
C PRO A 23 16.26 0.33 -1.53
N ASP A 24 15.56 0.67 -0.46
CA ASP A 24 16.04 0.46 0.91
C ASP A 24 15.43 -0.77 1.58
N GLY A 25 14.67 -1.59 0.83
CA GLY A 25 14.06 -2.76 1.42
C GLY A 25 12.76 -3.14 0.72
N ARG A 26 11.81 -3.63 1.49
CA ARG A 26 10.50 -4.00 0.94
C ARG A 26 9.41 -3.82 1.99
N ILE A 27 8.20 -3.69 1.51
CA ILE A 27 7.00 -3.73 2.34
C ILE A 27 6.28 -5.03 2.01
N ARG A 28 6.06 -5.86 3.01
CA ARG A 28 5.48 -7.19 2.80
C ARG A 28 3.99 -7.11 2.50
N LYS A 29 3.50 -8.08 1.73
CA LYS A 29 2.06 -8.24 1.56
C LYS A 29 1.43 -8.49 2.93
N GLY A 30 0.21 -8.02 3.10
CA GLY A 30 -0.49 -8.14 4.38
C GLY A 30 -0.18 -7.03 5.35
N THR A 31 0.73 -6.12 5.00
CA THR A 31 1.05 -4.97 5.84
C THR A 31 -0.07 -3.97 5.80
N ARG A 32 -0.53 -3.51 6.98
CA ARG A 32 -1.45 -2.38 7.04
C ARG A 32 -0.64 -1.11 6.82
N LEU A 33 -1.01 -0.37 5.80
CA LEU A 33 -0.25 0.81 5.42
C LEU A 33 -0.47 1.95 6.40
N ALA A 34 0.63 2.49 6.90
CA ALA A 34 0.67 3.61 7.82
C ALA A 34 1.40 4.78 7.16
N PRO A 35 1.27 6.01 7.68
CA PRO A 35 1.95 7.17 7.08
C PRO A 35 3.43 6.96 6.77
N PRO A 36 4.26 6.32 7.63
CA PRO A 36 5.66 6.07 7.29
C PRO A 36 5.83 5.18 6.06
N ASP A 37 4.95 4.17 5.90
CA ASP A 37 5.02 3.29 4.74
C ASP A 37 4.67 4.06 3.47
N ILE A 38 3.64 4.89 3.54
CA ILE A 38 3.21 5.70 2.40
C ILE A 38 4.33 6.67 2.00
N ALA A 39 4.99 7.29 2.98
CA ALA A 39 6.11 8.19 2.70
C ALA A 39 7.24 7.46 1.97
N ARG A 40 7.52 6.22 2.35
CA ARG A 40 8.55 5.42 1.67
C ARG A 40 8.15 5.13 0.21
N LEU A 41 6.89 4.83 -0.02
CA LEU A 41 6.39 4.56 -1.36
C LEU A 41 6.45 5.81 -2.24
N VAL A 42 6.07 6.95 -1.70
CA VAL A 42 6.17 8.22 -2.41
C VAL A 42 7.62 8.54 -2.76
N ALA A 43 8.53 8.33 -1.80
CA ALA A 43 9.95 8.58 -2.03
C ALA A 43 10.52 7.67 -3.11
N ALA A 44 9.94 6.49 -3.32
CA ALA A 44 10.35 5.58 -4.38
C ALA A 44 9.71 5.89 -5.74
N GLY A 45 8.90 6.94 -5.82
CA GLY A 45 8.25 7.34 -7.07
C GLY A 45 7.00 6.56 -7.40
N ILE A 46 6.41 5.89 -6.42
CA ILE A 46 5.20 5.09 -6.63
C ILE A 46 3.99 5.98 -6.40
N ASP A 47 3.05 5.96 -7.37
CA ASP A 47 1.83 6.76 -7.29
C ASP A 47 0.63 5.96 -6.83
N THR A 48 0.59 4.68 -7.20
CA THR A 48 -0.53 3.80 -6.88
C THR A 48 0.00 2.46 -6.41
N ILE A 49 -0.81 1.77 -5.61
CA ILE A 49 -0.48 0.41 -5.18
C ILE A 49 -1.76 -0.42 -5.17
N THR A 50 -1.58 -1.74 -5.25
CA THR A 50 -2.70 -2.68 -5.15
C THR A 50 -2.89 -3.08 -3.71
N VAL A 51 -4.09 -2.87 -3.21
CA VAL A 51 -4.44 -3.17 -1.82
C VAL A 51 -5.66 -4.06 -1.75
N ALA A 52 -5.81 -4.76 -0.64
CA ALA A 52 -7.01 -5.47 -0.29
C ALA A 52 -7.84 -4.59 0.63
N ARG A 53 -9.10 -4.39 0.30
CA ARG A 53 -10.01 -3.59 1.12
C ARG A 53 -11.16 -4.45 1.60
N LEU A 54 -11.44 -4.34 2.89
CA LEU A 54 -12.65 -4.91 3.46
C LEU A 54 -13.75 -3.90 3.28
N GLU A 55 -14.80 -4.29 2.56
CA GLU A 55 -15.95 -3.42 2.41
C GLU A 55 -16.87 -3.60 3.60
N ALA A 56 -17.24 -2.50 4.22
CA ALA A 56 -18.26 -2.53 5.25
C ALA A 56 -19.57 -2.85 4.56
N GLY A 57 -20.14 -3.93 4.97
CA GLY A 57 -21.28 -4.60 4.36
C GLY A 57 -22.54 -3.85 4.16
#